data_b0e0941619c37a5c8c867d5452b4e25e
#
_entry.id   b0e0941619c37a5c8c867d5452b4e25e
#
_cell.length_a   1.000
_cell.length_b   1.000
_cell.length_c   1.000
_cell.angle_alpha   90.00
_cell.angle_beta   90.00
_cell.angle_gamma   90.00
#
_symmetry.space_group_name_H-M   'P 1'
#
loop_
_entity.id
_entity.type
_entity.pdbx_description
1 polymer ?
#
loop_
_entity_poly.entity_id
_entity_poly.type
_entity_poly.pdbx_seq_one_letter_code
_entity_poly.pdbx_strand_id
1 'polypeptide(L)'
;MTMSKDWYNTEFEENELESKHRPPSVEYSFYTAVKTGDMETVIQNCNANSFTHLEGTGILSRNAVTNLKYHFVVTAAMLTRYCIDGGMESEQAYRLSDFYILKMDSCTTQQQIADLHHIMAKDFTGKMALQKKRSVLSKPVMQCVDYIYTHIKERITHRRSCLLHRSFPELPFQGVQANLGISISDYIREQK
;
A
#
# COMPACT_ATOMS: atom_id res chain seq x y z
N MET A 1 -36.00 -23.35 -3.64
CA MET A 1 -36.04 -21.92 -3.34
C MET A 1 -35.12 -21.24 -4.37
N THR A 2 -35.58 -20.25 -5.12
CA THR A 2 -34.72 -19.64 -6.15
C THR A 2 -33.92 -18.50 -5.52
N MET A 3 -32.63 -18.36 -5.86
CA MET A 3 -31.72 -17.29 -5.35
C MET A 3 -32.35 -15.88 -5.41
N SER A 4 -33.19 -15.60 -6.40
CA SER A 4 -33.94 -14.36 -6.52
C SER A 4 -34.87 -14.07 -5.34
N LYS A 5 -35.55 -15.11 -4.80
CA LYS A 5 -36.50 -14.96 -3.69
C LYS A 5 -35.75 -14.73 -2.37
N ASP A 6 -34.62 -15.39 -2.20
CA ASP A 6 -33.76 -15.20 -1.01
C ASP A 6 -33.21 -13.81 -0.97
N TRP A 7 -32.76 -13.27 -2.12
CA TRP A 7 -32.27 -11.89 -2.25
C TRP A 7 -33.36 -10.86 -1.86
N TYR A 8 -34.57 -10.98 -2.41
CA TYR A 8 -35.67 -10.05 -2.07
C TYR A 8 -36.04 -10.06 -0.59
N ASN A 9 -35.99 -11.22 0.05
CA ASN A 9 -36.26 -11.31 1.48
C ASN A 9 -35.17 -10.60 2.30
N THR A 10 -33.89 -10.81 1.94
CA THR A 10 -32.76 -10.15 2.60
C THR A 10 -32.83 -8.63 2.42
N GLU A 11 -33.09 -8.16 1.20
CA GLU A 11 -33.20 -6.73 0.90
C GLU A 11 -34.36 -6.07 1.67
N PHE A 12 -35.48 -6.79 1.83
CA PHE A 12 -36.63 -6.31 2.60
C PHE A 12 -36.28 -6.19 4.10
N GLU A 13 -35.64 -7.22 4.68
CA GLU A 13 -35.20 -7.23 6.09
C GLU A 13 -34.17 -6.13 6.37
N GLU A 14 -33.19 -5.92 5.48
CA GLU A 14 -32.18 -4.85 5.62
C GLU A 14 -32.78 -3.45 5.53
N ASN A 15 -33.78 -3.24 4.67
CA ASN A 15 -34.49 -1.97 4.55
C ASN A 15 -35.34 -1.68 5.81
N GLU A 16 -35.96 -2.69 6.43
CA GLU A 16 -36.70 -2.52 7.69
C GLU A 16 -35.77 -2.18 8.87
N LEU A 17 -34.54 -2.67 8.87
CA LEU A 17 -33.55 -2.42 9.92
C LEU A 17 -32.81 -1.07 9.76
N GLU A 18 -33.14 -0.27 8.73
CA GLU A 18 -32.43 1.00 8.39
C GLU A 18 -30.89 0.86 8.30
N SER A 19 -30.40 -0.34 8.01
CA SER A 19 -28.97 -0.64 7.93
C SER A 19 -28.34 0.01 6.71
N LYS A 20 -27.87 1.26 6.86
CA LYS A 20 -27.24 2.00 5.76
C LYS A 20 -25.74 1.77 5.74
N HIS A 21 -25.22 1.39 4.58
CA HIS A 21 -23.78 1.35 4.34
C HIS A 21 -23.17 2.77 4.39
N ARG A 22 -21.90 2.85 4.75
CA ARG A 22 -21.13 4.10 4.67
C ARG A 22 -21.16 4.64 3.24
N PRO A 23 -21.16 5.97 3.06
CA PRO A 23 -21.03 6.54 1.74
C PRO A 23 -19.74 6.04 1.05
N PRO A 24 -19.80 5.63 -0.23
CA PRO A 24 -18.62 5.15 -0.96
C PRO A 24 -17.45 6.14 -0.96
N SER A 25 -17.74 7.45 -0.85
CA SER A 25 -16.72 8.51 -0.79
C SER A 25 -15.75 8.34 0.39
N VAL A 26 -16.21 7.82 1.53
CA VAL A 26 -15.36 7.57 2.70
C VAL A 26 -14.33 6.48 2.40
N GLU A 27 -14.78 5.40 1.78
CA GLU A 27 -13.92 4.29 1.38
C GLU A 27 -12.93 4.71 0.27
N TYR A 28 -13.43 5.39 -0.75
CA TYR A 28 -12.61 5.88 -1.87
C TYR A 28 -11.55 6.88 -1.45
N SER A 29 -11.82 7.70 -0.43
CA SER A 29 -10.83 8.64 0.10
C SER A 29 -9.60 7.91 0.68
N PHE A 30 -9.81 6.82 1.40
CA PHE A 30 -8.73 5.99 1.93
C PHE A 30 -7.90 5.35 0.82
N TYR A 31 -8.52 4.72 -0.17
CA TYR A 31 -7.79 4.11 -1.29
C TYR A 31 -7.06 5.15 -2.13
N THR A 32 -7.63 6.33 -2.28
CA THR A 32 -6.98 7.44 -2.98
C THR A 32 -5.75 7.94 -2.22
N ALA A 33 -5.81 8.03 -0.90
CA ALA A 33 -4.66 8.40 -0.07
C ALA A 33 -3.51 7.38 -0.25
N VAL A 34 -3.82 6.09 -0.24
CA VAL A 34 -2.82 5.04 -0.53
C VAL A 34 -2.24 5.18 -1.94
N LYS A 35 -3.09 5.30 -2.96
CA LYS A 35 -2.71 5.49 -4.36
C LYS A 35 -1.77 6.66 -4.57
N THR A 36 -2.03 7.77 -3.88
CA THR A 36 -1.23 8.99 -3.99
C THR A 36 0.02 9.01 -3.12
N GLY A 37 0.20 8.00 -2.27
CA GLY A 37 1.32 7.92 -1.33
C GLY A 37 1.19 8.87 -0.14
N ASP A 38 -0.03 9.29 0.21
CA ASP A 38 -0.33 10.16 1.35
C ASP A 38 -0.28 9.37 2.67
N MET A 39 0.93 9.25 3.21
CA MET A 39 1.20 8.51 4.43
C MET A 39 0.52 9.13 5.66
N GLU A 40 0.38 10.44 5.69
CA GLU A 40 -0.23 11.15 6.83
C GLU A 40 -1.70 10.78 6.97
N THR A 41 -2.48 10.89 5.90
CA THR A 41 -3.90 10.51 5.87
C THR A 41 -4.08 9.02 6.21
N VAL A 42 -3.21 8.14 5.70
CA VAL A 42 -3.28 6.70 6.00
C VAL A 42 -3.00 6.42 7.47
N ILE A 43 -2.00 7.07 8.08
CA ILE A 43 -1.70 6.93 9.51
C ILE A 43 -2.87 7.43 10.36
N GLN A 44 -3.48 8.56 10.02
CA GLN A 44 -4.65 9.09 10.72
C GLN A 44 -5.81 8.10 10.69
N ASN A 45 -6.10 7.50 9.52
CA ASN A 45 -7.13 6.47 9.35
C ASN A 45 -6.84 5.22 10.19
N CYS A 46 -5.57 4.76 10.21
CA CYS A 46 -5.15 3.64 11.05
C CYS A 46 -5.32 3.94 12.55
N ASN A 47 -4.91 5.13 12.99
CA ASN A 47 -5.02 5.54 14.39
C ASN A 47 -6.48 5.68 14.87
N ALA A 48 -7.38 6.05 13.97
CA ALA A 48 -8.82 6.07 14.22
C ALA A 48 -9.44 4.67 14.27
N ASN A 49 -8.67 3.61 14.03
CA ASN A 49 -9.13 2.22 13.93
C ASN A 49 -10.34 2.03 12.98
N SER A 50 -10.40 2.83 11.92
CA SER A 50 -11.54 2.87 11.00
C SER A 50 -11.88 1.53 10.37
N PHE A 51 -10.90 0.63 10.26
CA PHE A 51 -11.06 -0.72 9.73
C PHE A 51 -11.85 -1.65 10.69
N THR A 52 -11.70 -1.48 12.00
CA THR A 52 -12.40 -2.31 13.01
C THR A 52 -13.76 -1.76 13.41
N HIS A 53 -14.04 -0.49 13.09
CA HIS A 53 -15.37 0.08 13.27
C HIS A 53 -16.29 -0.42 12.16
N LEU A 54 -17.03 -1.48 12.45
CA LEU A 54 -17.91 -2.15 11.46
C LEU A 54 -19.24 -1.43 11.25
N GLU A 55 -19.49 -0.34 11.94
CA GLU A 55 -20.70 0.47 11.74
C GLU A 55 -20.75 1.00 10.30
N GLY A 56 -21.82 0.68 9.60
CA GLY A 56 -22.00 1.02 8.18
C GLY A 56 -21.13 0.18 7.22
N THR A 57 -20.58 -0.94 7.67
CA THR A 57 -20.01 -1.98 6.78
C THR A 57 -20.94 -3.18 6.76
N GLY A 58 -21.00 -3.90 5.64
CA GLY A 58 -21.82 -5.10 5.52
C GLY A 58 -21.35 -6.23 6.45
N ILE A 59 -22.26 -7.08 6.90
CA ILE A 59 -21.95 -8.29 7.66
C ILE A 59 -21.71 -9.42 6.66
N LEU A 60 -20.44 -9.79 6.47
CA LEU A 60 -20.01 -10.83 5.54
C LEU A 60 -19.92 -12.21 6.21
N SER A 61 -19.93 -12.27 7.56
CA SER A 61 -19.94 -13.48 8.34
C SER A 61 -20.50 -13.23 9.74
N ARG A 62 -21.21 -14.22 10.30
CA ARG A 62 -21.66 -14.19 11.70
C ARG A 62 -20.51 -14.35 12.70
N ASN A 63 -19.38 -14.94 12.29
CA ASN A 63 -18.17 -15.01 13.09
C ASN A 63 -17.35 -13.71 12.92
N ALA A 64 -17.12 -12.99 14.00
CA ALA A 64 -16.48 -11.67 13.97
C ALA A 64 -15.06 -11.70 13.39
N VAL A 65 -14.28 -12.74 13.66
CA VAL A 65 -12.92 -12.90 13.10
C VAL A 65 -13.00 -13.16 11.60
N THR A 66 -13.88 -14.06 11.17
CA THR A 66 -14.10 -14.38 9.76
C THR A 66 -14.64 -13.17 9.00
N ASN A 67 -15.57 -12.42 9.60
CA ASN A 67 -16.10 -11.18 9.02
C ASN A 67 -14.98 -10.19 8.73
N LEU A 68 -14.10 -9.96 9.69
CA LEU A 68 -12.97 -9.03 9.52
C LEU A 68 -11.96 -9.55 8.50
N LYS A 69 -11.74 -10.87 8.40
CA LYS A 69 -10.92 -11.49 7.35
C LYS A 69 -11.47 -11.20 5.95
N TYR A 70 -12.78 -11.29 5.76
CA TYR A 70 -13.39 -10.99 4.47
C TYR A 70 -13.21 -9.50 4.10
N HIS A 71 -13.44 -8.58 5.03
CA HIS A 71 -13.17 -7.16 4.82
C HIS A 71 -11.69 -6.88 4.51
N PHE A 72 -10.77 -7.61 5.15
CA PHE A 72 -9.34 -7.52 4.85
C PHE A 72 -9.04 -7.89 3.39
N VAL A 73 -9.60 -9.01 2.89
CA VAL A 73 -9.43 -9.45 1.50
C VAL A 73 -9.99 -8.42 0.52
N VAL A 74 -11.18 -7.86 0.82
CA VAL A 74 -11.77 -6.79 0.00
C VAL A 74 -10.84 -5.58 -0.04
N THR A 75 -10.33 -5.14 1.13
CA THR A 75 -9.39 -4.02 1.19
C THR A 75 -8.10 -4.30 0.41
N ALA A 76 -7.51 -5.48 0.58
CA ALA A 76 -6.30 -5.88 -0.14
C ALA A 76 -6.52 -5.84 -1.67
N ALA A 77 -7.67 -6.33 -2.13
CA ALA A 77 -8.04 -6.32 -3.54
C ALA A 77 -8.23 -4.89 -4.08
N MET A 78 -8.84 -4.00 -3.30
CA MET A 78 -9.03 -2.60 -3.68
C MET A 78 -7.71 -1.84 -3.69
N LEU A 79 -6.86 -1.98 -2.66
CA LEU A 79 -5.53 -1.39 -2.60
C LEU A 79 -4.70 -1.78 -3.83
N THR A 80 -4.71 -3.06 -4.18
CA THR A 80 -4.00 -3.58 -5.36
C THR A 80 -4.41 -2.82 -6.61
N ARG A 81 -5.70 -2.70 -6.88
CA ARG A 81 -6.23 -2.04 -8.09
C ARG A 81 -5.96 -0.54 -8.11
N TYR A 82 -6.15 0.14 -6.98
CA TYR A 82 -5.85 1.56 -6.86
C TYR A 82 -4.36 1.86 -7.05
N CYS A 83 -3.48 0.99 -6.53
CA CYS A 83 -2.03 1.16 -6.70
C CYS A 83 -1.59 0.87 -8.14
N ILE A 84 -2.17 -0.14 -8.83
CA ILE A 84 -1.93 -0.38 -10.26
C ILE A 84 -2.37 0.82 -11.09
N ASP A 85 -3.57 1.34 -10.83
CA ASP A 85 -4.08 2.56 -11.49
C ASP A 85 -3.21 3.80 -11.17
N GLY A 86 -2.56 3.82 -10.00
CA GLY A 86 -1.55 4.81 -9.62
C GLY A 86 -0.16 4.59 -10.21
N GLY A 87 0.02 3.53 -11.03
CA GLY A 87 1.25 3.23 -11.76
C GLY A 87 2.15 2.17 -11.10
N MET A 88 1.74 1.51 -10.02
CA MET A 88 2.48 0.35 -9.50
C MET A 88 2.48 -0.76 -10.54
N GLU A 89 3.63 -1.44 -10.69
CA GLU A 89 3.73 -2.60 -11.57
C GLU A 89 2.76 -3.70 -11.11
N SER A 90 1.98 -4.26 -12.06
CA SER A 90 0.87 -5.16 -11.73
C SER A 90 1.29 -6.40 -10.96
N GLU A 91 2.39 -7.03 -11.37
CA GLU A 91 2.91 -8.23 -10.73
C GLU A 91 3.40 -7.94 -9.30
N GLN A 92 4.02 -6.76 -9.09
CA GLN A 92 4.42 -6.31 -7.76
C GLN A 92 3.20 -6.13 -6.86
N ALA A 93 2.15 -5.49 -7.35
CA ALA A 93 0.91 -5.25 -6.61
C ALA A 93 0.21 -6.55 -6.23
N TYR A 94 0.11 -7.51 -7.17
CA TYR A 94 -0.50 -8.82 -6.90
C TYR A 94 0.30 -9.62 -5.88
N ARG A 95 1.63 -9.73 -6.02
CA ARG A 95 2.47 -10.43 -5.04
C ARG A 95 2.36 -9.84 -3.64
N LEU A 96 2.24 -8.52 -3.55
CA LEU A 96 2.08 -7.84 -2.26
C LEU A 96 0.72 -8.18 -1.63
N SER A 97 -0.35 -8.18 -2.42
CA SER A 97 -1.69 -8.61 -2.01
C SER A 97 -1.68 -10.05 -1.49
N ASP A 98 -1.14 -10.97 -2.28
CA ASP A 98 -1.08 -12.39 -1.93
C ASP A 98 -0.30 -12.61 -0.63
N PHE A 99 0.84 -11.92 -0.46
CA PHE A 99 1.64 -11.97 0.76
C PHE A 99 0.84 -11.57 2.00
N TYR A 100 0.07 -10.48 1.93
CA TYR A 100 -0.71 -10.02 3.08
C TYR A 100 -1.94 -10.88 3.34
N ILE A 101 -2.62 -11.39 2.30
CA ILE A 101 -3.76 -12.31 2.43
C ILE A 101 -3.30 -13.63 3.08
N LEU A 102 -2.20 -14.21 2.64
CA LEU A 102 -1.63 -15.42 3.25
C LEU A 102 -1.22 -15.20 4.71
N LYS A 103 -0.65 -14.04 5.04
CA LYS A 103 -0.37 -13.69 6.44
C LYS A 103 -1.64 -13.57 7.28
N MET A 104 -2.68 -12.94 6.73
CA MET A 104 -3.96 -12.77 7.40
C MET A 104 -4.62 -14.11 7.69
N ASP A 105 -4.45 -15.12 6.85
CA ASP A 105 -5.05 -16.45 7.03
C ASP A 105 -4.66 -17.07 8.38
N SER A 106 -3.42 -16.89 8.82
CA SER A 106 -2.90 -17.36 10.12
C SER A 106 -3.38 -16.54 11.33
N CYS A 107 -4.01 -15.39 11.14
CA CYS A 107 -4.52 -14.57 12.24
C CYS A 107 -5.75 -15.22 12.88
N THR A 108 -5.80 -15.23 14.21
CA THR A 108 -6.89 -15.86 15.00
C THR A 108 -7.71 -14.86 15.80
N THR A 109 -7.26 -13.60 15.90
CA THR A 109 -7.95 -12.54 16.62
C THR A 109 -8.20 -11.32 15.73
N GLN A 110 -9.25 -10.55 16.06
CA GLN A 110 -9.55 -9.29 15.37
C GLN A 110 -8.39 -8.29 15.46
N GLN A 111 -7.71 -8.24 16.62
CA GLN A 111 -6.57 -7.33 16.81
C GLN A 111 -5.41 -7.66 15.86
N GLN A 112 -5.05 -8.95 15.72
CA GLN A 112 -4.00 -9.37 14.78
C GLN A 112 -4.34 -8.98 13.34
N ILE A 113 -5.61 -9.10 12.94
CA ILE A 113 -6.06 -8.72 11.59
C ILE A 113 -5.99 -7.20 11.41
N ALA A 114 -6.40 -6.43 12.44
CA ALA A 114 -6.34 -4.97 12.40
C ALA A 114 -4.89 -4.46 12.31
N ASP A 115 -3.99 -5.02 13.12
CA ASP A 115 -2.57 -4.65 13.09
C ASP A 115 -1.95 -4.95 11.72
N LEU A 116 -2.28 -6.12 11.17
CA LEU A 116 -1.80 -6.51 9.84
C LEU A 116 -2.37 -5.61 8.73
N HIS A 117 -3.64 -5.19 8.85
CA HIS A 117 -4.26 -4.22 7.93
C HIS A 117 -3.51 -2.89 7.93
N HIS A 118 -3.16 -2.37 9.13
CA HIS A 118 -2.40 -1.14 9.26
C HIS A 118 -0.99 -1.26 8.64
N ILE A 119 -0.33 -2.40 8.82
CA ILE A 119 0.98 -2.67 8.20
C ILE A 119 0.84 -2.72 6.68
N MET A 120 -0.15 -3.45 6.15
CA MET A 120 -0.44 -3.55 4.72
C MET A 120 -0.69 -2.17 4.10
N ALA A 121 -1.59 -1.38 4.69
CA ALA A 121 -1.92 -0.05 4.18
C ALA A 121 -0.69 0.87 4.10
N LYS A 122 0.12 0.89 5.16
CA LYS A 122 1.35 1.69 5.21
C LYS A 122 2.39 1.20 4.20
N ASP A 123 2.53 -0.11 3.98
CA ASP A 123 3.49 -0.66 3.01
C ASP A 123 3.09 -0.31 1.57
N PHE A 124 1.82 -0.49 1.19
CA PHE A 124 1.32 -0.03 -0.12
C PHE A 124 1.55 1.47 -0.31
N THR A 125 1.21 2.28 0.70
CA THR A 125 1.39 3.74 0.64
C THR A 125 2.85 4.14 0.49
N GLY A 126 3.76 3.51 1.24
CA GLY A 126 5.20 3.77 1.15
C GLY A 126 5.76 3.45 -0.22
N LYS A 127 5.34 2.33 -0.83
CA LYS A 127 5.74 1.97 -2.20
C LYS A 127 5.23 2.97 -3.23
N MET A 128 3.98 3.45 -3.10
CA MET A 128 3.43 4.48 -3.98
C MET A 128 4.14 5.82 -3.82
N ALA A 129 4.46 6.24 -2.59
CA ALA A 129 5.23 7.46 -2.34
C ALA A 129 6.64 7.41 -2.96
N LEU A 130 7.32 6.25 -2.85
CA LEU A 130 8.61 6.01 -3.49
C LEU A 130 8.52 6.08 -5.01
N GLN A 131 7.48 5.47 -5.60
CA GLN A 131 7.27 5.49 -7.04
C GLN A 131 7.02 6.92 -7.56
N LYS A 132 6.21 7.70 -6.84
CA LYS A 132 5.96 9.10 -7.17
C LYS A 132 7.26 9.92 -7.13
N LYS A 133 8.10 9.71 -6.11
CA LYS A 133 9.43 10.35 -6.05
C LYS A 133 10.30 9.94 -7.25
N ARG A 134 10.28 8.66 -7.65
CA ARG A 134 11.02 8.17 -8.82
C ARG A 134 10.53 8.78 -10.13
N SER A 135 9.23 8.96 -10.31
CA SER A 135 8.66 9.57 -11.53
C SER A 135 9.01 11.04 -11.70
N VAL A 136 9.37 11.75 -10.62
CA VAL A 136 9.84 13.13 -10.62
C VAL A 136 11.36 13.23 -10.84
N LEU A 137 12.10 12.10 -10.64
CA LEU A 137 13.55 12.08 -10.81
C LEU A 137 13.93 12.21 -12.30
N SER A 138 14.94 13.02 -12.60
CA SER A 138 15.50 13.06 -13.93
C SER A 138 16.04 11.69 -14.35
N LYS A 139 15.95 11.36 -15.64
CA LYS A 139 16.40 10.07 -16.17
C LYS A 139 17.79 9.62 -15.69
N PRO A 140 18.80 10.50 -15.60
CA PRO A 140 20.12 10.14 -15.04
C PRO A 140 20.08 9.80 -13.55
N VAL A 141 19.26 10.50 -12.75
CA VAL A 141 19.13 10.22 -11.31
C VAL A 141 18.43 8.87 -11.11
N MET A 142 17.43 8.55 -11.92
CA MET A 142 16.76 7.26 -11.89
C MET A 142 17.72 6.10 -12.20
N GLN A 143 18.55 6.24 -13.23
CA GLN A 143 19.58 5.25 -13.57
C GLN A 143 20.59 5.04 -12.43
N CYS A 144 20.97 6.10 -11.71
CA CYS A 144 21.85 6.02 -10.55
C CYS A 144 21.18 5.25 -9.39
N VAL A 145 19.91 5.51 -9.10
CA VAL A 145 19.15 4.83 -8.07
C VAL A 145 18.99 3.34 -8.42
N ASP A 146 18.66 3.00 -9.65
CA ASP A 146 18.53 1.61 -10.12
C ASP A 146 19.86 0.86 -10.04
N TYR A 147 20.98 1.52 -10.36
CA TYR A 147 22.32 0.95 -10.19
C TYR A 147 22.63 0.65 -8.73
N ILE A 148 22.32 1.57 -7.81
CA ILE A 148 22.49 1.36 -6.37
C ILE A 148 21.66 0.16 -5.89
N TYR A 149 20.39 0.06 -6.28
CA TYR A 149 19.52 -1.05 -5.93
C TYR A 149 20.04 -2.41 -6.40
N THR A 150 20.52 -2.46 -7.63
CA THR A 150 21.05 -3.69 -8.24
C THR A 150 22.31 -4.18 -7.53
N HIS A 151 23.11 -3.25 -6.99
CA HIS A 151 24.41 -3.57 -6.37
C HIS A 151 24.43 -3.44 -4.84
N ILE A 152 23.26 -3.27 -4.20
CA ILE A 152 23.16 -3.00 -2.75
C ILE A 152 23.69 -4.15 -1.89
N LYS A 153 23.61 -5.39 -2.39
CA LYS A 153 24.15 -6.59 -1.72
C LYS A 153 25.66 -6.70 -1.84
N GLU A 154 26.28 -5.95 -2.73
CA GLU A 154 27.73 -5.88 -2.88
C GLU A 154 28.27 -4.78 -1.98
N ARG A 155 29.46 -4.96 -1.38
CA ARG A 155 30.13 -3.87 -0.64
C ARG A 155 30.40 -2.71 -1.59
N ILE A 156 29.56 -1.68 -1.57
CA ILE A 156 29.79 -0.42 -2.29
C ILE A 156 30.87 0.32 -1.51
N THR A 157 32.12 0.16 -1.94
CA THR A 157 33.27 0.89 -1.38
C THR A 157 33.36 2.29 -1.99
N HIS A 158 34.02 3.22 -1.28
CA HIS A 158 34.28 4.59 -1.75
C HIS A 158 34.88 4.64 -3.18
N ARG A 159 35.64 3.61 -3.57
CA ARG A 159 36.22 3.47 -4.91
C ARG A 159 35.17 3.18 -5.99
N ARG A 160 34.03 2.53 -5.65
CA ARG A 160 32.88 2.32 -6.54
C ARG A 160 31.96 3.54 -6.63
N SER A 161 31.95 4.39 -5.63
CA SER A 161 31.30 5.73 -5.72
C SER A 161 32.00 6.59 -6.80
N CYS A 162 33.31 6.45 -6.99
CA CYS A 162 34.04 7.09 -8.11
C CYS A 162 33.73 6.43 -9.47
N LEU A 163 33.37 5.14 -9.50
CA LEU A 163 32.91 4.46 -10.72
C LEU A 163 31.50 4.94 -11.12
N LEU A 164 30.63 5.24 -10.18
CA LEU A 164 29.34 5.90 -10.45
C LEU A 164 29.55 7.25 -11.16
N HIS A 165 30.53 8.05 -10.74
CA HIS A 165 30.88 9.30 -11.39
C HIS A 165 31.44 9.09 -12.82
N ARG A 166 32.16 7.97 -13.03
CA ARG A 166 32.73 7.62 -14.34
C ARG A 166 31.69 7.02 -15.30
N SER A 167 30.68 6.34 -14.77
CA SER A 167 29.57 5.75 -15.53
C SER A 167 28.46 6.76 -15.84
N PHE A 168 28.38 7.83 -15.06
CA PHE A 168 27.39 8.90 -15.22
C PHE A 168 28.06 10.27 -15.15
N PRO A 169 28.90 10.66 -16.14
CA PRO A 169 29.67 11.90 -16.13
C PRO A 169 28.79 13.16 -16.15
N GLU A 170 27.54 13.05 -16.58
CA GLU A 170 26.58 14.14 -16.66
C GLU A 170 25.78 14.36 -15.35
N LEU A 171 26.03 13.54 -14.31
CA LEU A 171 25.38 13.68 -13.02
C LEU A 171 26.22 14.55 -12.08
N PRO A 172 25.88 15.83 -11.89
CA PRO A 172 26.43 16.57 -10.78
C PRO A 172 25.98 15.92 -9.47
N PHE A 173 26.88 15.53 -8.57
CA PHE A 173 26.57 15.00 -7.24
C PHE A 173 25.54 15.86 -6.49
N GLN A 174 25.57 17.16 -6.72
CA GLN A 174 24.59 18.15 -6.24
C GLN A 174 23.18 17.91 -6.80
N GLY A 175 23.03 17.42 -8.03
CA GLY A 175 21.73 17.14 -8.65
C GLY A 175 21.03 15.91 -8.05
N VAL A 176 21.80 14.90 -7.65
CA VAL A 176 21.25 13.70 -6.96
C VAL A 176 20.80 14.08 -5.56
N GLN A 177 21.61 14.84 -4.82
CA GLN A 177 21.26 15.32 -3.48
C GLN A 177 20.04 16.27 -3.51
N ALA A 178 19.96 17.16 -4.50
CA ALA A 178 18.82 18.06 -4.68
C ALA A 178 17.50 17.30 -4.97
N ASN A 179 17.57 16.19 -5.71
CA ASN A 179 16.39 15.37 -6.06
C ASN A 179 16.00 14.34 -4.99
N LEU A 180 16.98 13.79 -4.25
CA LEU A 180 16.72 12.79 -3.20
C LEU A 180 16.55 13.41 -1.80
N GLY A 181 16.97 14.66 -1.61
CA GLY A 181 16.97 15.33 -0.32
C GLY A 181 18.05 14.86 0.67
N ILE A 182 18.79 13.80 0.32
CA ILE A 182 19.85 13.18 1.12
C ILE A 182 21.07 12.86 0.24
N SER A 183 22.26 12.70 0.84
CA SER A 183 23.43 12.30 0.08
C SER A 183 23.31 10.85 -0.44
N ILE A 184 23.98 10.54 -1.56
CA ILE A 184 24.05 9.16 -2.10
C ILE A 184 24.56 8.18 -1.03
N SER A 185 25.50 8.59 -0.20
CA SER A 185 26.06 7.76 0.86
C SER A 185 25.05 7.48 1.97
N ASP A 186 24.21 8.45 2.32
CA ASP A 186 23.14 8.29 3.29
C ASP A 186 22.02 7.45 2.71
N TYR A 187 21.66 7.68 1.45
CA TYR A 187 20.69 6.86 0.74
C TYR A 187 21.09 5.38 0.70
N ILE A 188 22.37 5.07 0.38
CA ILE A 188 22.90 3.69 0.41
C ILE A 188 22.84 3.09 1.81
N ARG A 189 23.02 3.91 2.86
CA ARG A 189 22.99 3.46 4.26
C ARG A 189 21.57 3.14 4.72
N GLU A 190 20.57 3.91 4.29
CA GLU A 190 19.16 3.70 4.60
C GLU A 190 18.56 2.47 3.90
N GLN A 191 19.16 2.05 2.78
CA GLN A 191 18.67 0.89 2.01
C GLN A 191 19.32 -0.44 2.43
N LYS A 192 20.28 -0.44 3.36
CA LYS A 192 20.93 -1.62 3.93
C LYS A 192 20.24 -2.11 5.20
#